data_2eb3e2479ff75db6caf536a2ab341173
#
_entry.id   2eb3e2479ff75db6caf536a2ab341173
#
_cell.length_a   1.000
_cell.length_b   1.000
_cell.length_c   1.000
_cell.angle_alpha   90.00
_cell.angle_beta   90.00
_cell.angle_gamma   90.00
#
_symmetry.space_group_name_H-M   'P 1'
#
loop_
_entity.id
_entity.type
_entity.pdbx_description
1 polymer ?
#
loop_
_entity_poly.entity_id
_entity_poly.type
_entity_poly.pdbx_seq_one_letter_code
_entity_poly.pdbx_strand_id
1 'polypeptide(L)'
;MSWVGLGKAGGRRSWTVRHGGRVFAVFLVEERCYVTDARCPHNGGPLAQGWIRRDRELVCPWHEYAYDLETGECRTAAGYRLGRYPVQERDGEFYADLPEPPRRRSWAERLRGHARRKAGPPAAPPVGP
;
A
#
# COMPACT_ATOMS: atom_id res chain seq x y z
N MET A 1 -7.61 11.53 -2.77
CA MET A 1 -7.88 10.16 -2.30
C MET A 1 -9.36 9.85 -2.48
N SER A 2 -9.67 8.63 -2.79
CA SER A 2 -11.05 8.22 -3.08
C SER A 2 -11.47 7.05 -2.20
N TRP A 3 -12.72 7.07 -1.78
CA TRP A 3 -13.31 5.94 -1.06
C TRP A 3 -13.62 4.82 -2.04
N VAL A 4 -12.92 3.71 -1.91
CA VAL A 4 -12.98 2.58 -2.82
C VAL A 4 -13.61 1.39 -2.12
N GLY A 5 -14.61 0.77 -2.75
CA GLY A 5 -15.23 -0.43 -2.21
C GLY A 5 -14.24 -1.59 -2.19
N LEU A 6 -14.19 -2.30 -1.07
CA LEU A 6 -13.24 -3.38 -0.86
C LEU A 6 -13.81 -4.76 -1.21
N GLY A 7 -15.06 -4.80 -1.64
CA GLY A 7 -15.74 -6.05 -1.89
C GLY A 7 -16.21 -6.71 -0.59
N LYS A 8 -16.69 -7.94 -0.72
CA LYS A 8 -17.17 -8.72 0.42
C LYS A 8 -16.11 -9.70 0.88
N ALA A 9 -16.05 -9.93 2.19
CA ALA A 9 -15.09 -10.88 2.74
C ALA A 9 -15.32 -12.30 2.21
N GLY A 10 -16.57 -12.73 2.09
CA GLY A 10 -16.89 -14.08 1.61
C GLY A 10 -16.25 -15.19 2.45
N GLY A 11 -16.11 -14.95 3.76
CA GLY A 11 -15.44 -15.89 4.65
C GLY A 11 -13.93 -15.78 4.70
N ARG A 12 -13.35 -14.90 3.89
CA ARG A 12 -11.90 -14.69 3.89
C ARG A 12 -11.48 -13.78 5.04
N ARG A 13 -10.29 -13.99 5.56
CA ARG A 13 -9.70 -13.12 6.58
C ARG A 13 -8.82 -12.04 5.97
N SER A 14 -8.35 -12.26 4.76
CA SER A 14 -7.56 -11.29 4.03
C SER A 14 -7.76 -11.46 2.53
N TRP A 15 -7.61 -10.37 1.80
CA TRP A 15 -7.63 -10.38 0.34
C TRP A 15 -6.92 -9.14 -0.17
N THR A 16 -6.79 -9.03 -1.49
CA THR A 16 -6.16 -7.87 -2.11
C THR A 16 -7.16 -7.12 -2.97
N VAL A 17 -6.91 -5.81 -3.10
CA VAL A 17 -7.72 -4.92 -3.92
C VAL A 17 -6.77 -4.09 -4.77
N ARG A 18 -7.13 -3.91 -6.04
CA ARG A 18 -6.38 -3.07 -6.96
C ARG A 18 -7.02 -1.70 -7.08
N HIS A 19 -6.22 -0.67 -7.05
CA HIS A 19 -6.69 0.69 -7.30
C HIS A 19 -5.53 1.55 -7.83
N GLY A 20 -5.77 2.21 -8.98
CA GLY A 20 -4.78 3.11 -9.54
C GLY A 20 -3.45 2.43 -9.92
N GLY A 21 -3.48 1.17 -10.33
CA GLY A 21 -2.27 0.43 -10.68
C GLY A 21 -1.51 -0.10 -9.48
N ARG A 22 -2.01 0.12 -8.28
CA ARG A 22 -1.41 -0.41 -7.04
C ARG A 22 -2.28 -1.50 -6.45
N VAL A 23 -1.67 -2.34 -5.65
CA VAL A 23 -2.36 -3.41 -4.93
C VAL A 23 -2.33 -3.12 -3.45
N PHE A 24 -3.46 -3.29 -2.78
CA PHE A 24 -3.60 -3.08 -1.35
C PHE A 24 -4.08 -4.36 -0.70
N ALA A 25 -3.68 -4.58 0.54
CA ALA A 25 -4.10 -5.74 1.30
C ALA A 25 -5.19 -5.35 2.29
N VAL A 26 -6.20 -6.20 2.41
CA VAL A 26 -7.32 -6.01 3.33
C VAL A 26 -7.30 -7.13 4.36
N PHE A 27 -7.44 -6.77 5.62
CA PHE A 27 -7.45 -7.72 6.71
C PHE A 27 -8.67 -7.52 7.58
N LEU A 28 -9.36 -8.62 7.91
CA LEU A 28 -10.44 -8.62 8.89
C LEU A 28 -9.94 -9.28 10.16
N VAL A 29 -9.95 -8.52 11.24
CA VAL A 29 -9.52 -8.98 12.55
C VAL A 29 -10.62 -8.64 13.55
N GLU A 30 -11.33 -9.64 14.01
CA GLU A 30 -12.42 -9.44 15.00
C GLU A 30 -13.39 -8.31 14.62
N GLU A 31 -13.98 -8.39 13.44
CA GLU A 31 -14.93 -7.40 12.91
C GLU A 31 -14.31 -6.05 12.53
N ARG A 32 -13.02 -5.86 12.76
CA ARG A 32 -12.31 -4.66 12.31
C ARG A 32 -11.65 -4.92 10.97
N CYS A 33 -11.78 -3.95 10.08
CA CYS A 33 -11.15 -4.01 8.77
C CYS A 33 -9.95 -3.08 8.72
N TYR A 34 -8.81 -3.62 8.27
CA TYR A 34 -7.59 -2.85 8.09
C TYR A 34 -7.16 -2.93 6.64
N VAL A 35 -6.69 -1.82 6.10
CA VAL A 35 -6.14 -1.79 4.75
C VAL A 35 -4.72 -1.25 4.80
N THR A 36 -3.82 -1.98 4.16
CA THR A 36 -2.41 -1.65 4.13
C THR A 36 -1.87 -1.78 2.71
N ASP A 37 -0.64 -1.35 2.52
CA ASP A 37 0.08 -1.73 1.31
C ASP A 37 0.17 -3.25 1.24
N ALA A 38 0.17 -3.80 0.03
CA ALA A 38 0.18 -5.25 -0.15
C ALA A 38 1.55 -5.87 0.02
N ARG A 39 2.61 -5.05 -0.05
CA ARG A 39 3.98 -5.53 0.03
C ARG A 39 4.65 -5.10 1.32
N CYS A 40 5.43 -6.02 1.88
CA CYS A 40 6.22 -5.73 3.06
C CYS A 40 7.27 -4.65 2.77
N PRO A 41 7.32 -3.56 3.57
CA PRO A 41 8.34 -2.51 3.35
C PRO A 41 9.77 -3.00 3.44
N HIS A 42 10.00 -4.08 4.15
CA HIS A 42 11.33 -4.67 4.33
C HIS A 42 11.81 -5.38 3.07
N ASN A 43 10.98 -6.25 2.49
CA ASN A 43 11.44 -7.14 1.43
C ASN A 43 10.45 -7.35 0.28
N GLY A 44 9.31 -6.67 0.30
CA GLY A 44 8.30 -6.81 -0.74
C GLY A 44 7.45 -8.07 -0.64
N GLY A 45 7.50 -8.77 0.47
CA GLY A 45 6.71 -9.99 0.65
C GLY A 45 5.21 -9.76 0.60
N PRO A 46 4.43 -10.79 0.20
CA PRO A 46 2.98 -10.67 0.02
C PRO A 46 2.25 -10.70 1.36
N LEU A 47 1.94 -9.53 1.90
CA LEU A 47 1.36 -9.41 3.24
C LEU A 47 0.00 -10.08 3.39
N ALA A 48 -0.81 -10.13 2.34
CA ALA A 48 -2.11 -10.80 2.40
C ALA A 48 -1.99 -12.31 2.62
N GLN A 49 -0.82 -12.89 2.36
CA GLN A 49 -0.53 -14.30 2.62
C GLN A 49 0.09 -14.52 4.00
N GLY A 50 0.34 -13.45 4.73
CA GLY A 50 0.84 -13.54 6.09
C GLY A 50 -0.24 -13.93 7.07
N TRP A 51 0.06 -13.80 8.36
CA TRP A 51 -0.90 -14.15 9.40
C TRP A 51 -0.94 -13.07 10.47
N ILE A 52 -2.01 -13.08 11.25
CA ILE A 52 -2.20 -12.15 12.35
C ILE A 52 -1.90 -12.87 13.65
N ARG A 53 -1.14 -12.22 14.51
CA ARG A 53 -0.88 -12.70 15.86
C ARG A 53 -1.11 -11.58 16.88
N ARG A 54 -1.35 -11.94 18.13
CA ARG A 54 -1.54 -10.98 19.22
C ARG A 54 -2.59 -9.92 18.86
N ASP A 55 -3.68 -10.38 18.26
CA ASP A 55 -4.87 -9.63 17.87
C ASP A 55 -4.69 -8.65 16.72
N ARG A 56 -3.52 -8.07 16.50
CA ARG A 56 -3.36 -7.07 15.45
C ARG A 56 -1.95 -6.91 14.90
N GLU A 57 -1.08 -7.86 15.13
CA GLU A 57 0.23 -7.86 14.49
C GLU A 57 0.18 -8.68 13.22
N LEU A 58 0.45 -8.04 12.10
CA LEU A 58 0.53 -8.70 10.81
C LEU A 58 1.95 -9.21 10.59
N VAL A 59 2.10 -10.49 10.37
CA VAL A 59 3.41 -11.11 10.14
C VAL A 59 3.60 -11.38 8.66
N CYS A 60 4.68 -10.85 8.10
CA CYS A 60 5.06 -11.11 6.71
C CYS A 60 5.49 -12.56 6.55
N PRO A 61 5.02 -13.29 5.51
CA PRO A 61 5.40 -14.69 5.32
C PRO A 61 6.89 -14.85 4.94
N TRP A 62 7.53 -13.77 4.49
CA TRP A 62 8.96 -13.78 4.20
C TRP A 62 9.70 -13.16 5.37
N HIS A 63 10.57 -13.88 6.03
CA HIS A 63 11.39 -13.44 7.16
C HIS A 63 10.63 -13.05 8.43
N GLU A 64 9.31 -13.22 8.46
CA GLU A 64 8.48 -13.06 9.65
C GLU A 64 8.57 -11.69 10.34
N TYR A 65 8.77 -10.62 9.57
CA TYR A 65 8.68 -9.27 10.11
C TYR A 65 7.23 -8.97 10.51
N ALA A 66 7.06 -8.41 11.69
CA ALA A 66 5.73 -8.11 12.24
C ALA A 66 5.44 -6.62 12.24
N TYR A 67 4.23 -6.26 11.85
CA TYR A 67 3.78 -4.88 11.79
C TYR A 67 2.50 -4.71 12.60
N ASP A 68 2.41 -3.62 13.35
CA ASP A 68 1.20 -3.28 14.10
C ASP A 68 0.17 -2.72 13.12
N LEU A 69 -1.01 -3.35 13.03
CA LEU A 69 -2.07 -2.89 12.13
C LEU A 69 -2.70 -1.56 12.55
N GLU A 70 -2.58 -1.18 13.82
CA GLU A 70 -3.09 0.11 14.28
C GLU A 70 -2.17 1.28 13.92
N THR A 71 -0.87 1.08 13.94
CA THR A 71 0.11 2.15 13.75
C THR A 71 0.96 2.00 12.49
N GLY A 72 1.09 0.81 11.95
CA GLY A 72 1.98 0.51 10.84
C GLY A 72 3.44 0.31 11.25
N GLU A 73 3.76 0.46 12.52
CA GLU A 73 5.13 0.30 12.98
C GLU A 73 5.60 -1.15 12.89
N CYS A 74 6.83 -1.32 12.41
CA CYS A 74 7.48 -2.63 12.45
C CYS A 74 7.92 -2.92 13.88
N ARG A 75 7.51 -4.08 14.39
CA ARG A 75 7.88 -4.53 15.73
C ARG A 75 9.18 -5.31 15.76
N THR A 76 9.62 -5.75 14.60
CA THR A 76 10.81 -6.60 14.48
C THR A 76 12.08 -5.78 14.30
N ALA A 77 12.01 -4.72 13.51
CA ALA A 77 13.17 -3.88 13.23
C ALA A 77 12.76 -2.41 13.11
N ALA A 78 13.58 -1.53 13.61
CA ALA A 78 13.32 -0.09 13.51
C ALA A 78 13.48 0.39 12.08
N GLY A 79 12.74 1.45 11.74
CA GLY A 79 12.91 2.12 10.45
C GLY A 79 11.95 1.67 9.36
N TYR A 80 11.22 0.59 9.56
CA TYR A 80 10.21 0.15 8.60
C TYR A 80 8.83 0.55 9.09
N ARG A 81 8.03 1.07 8.18
CA ARG A 81 6.65 1.44 8.48
C ARG A 81 5.76 1.00 7.35
N LEU A 82 4.71 0.27 7.69
CA LEU A 82 3.72 -0.21 6.73
C LEU A 82 2.71 0.90 6.44
N GLY A 83 2.46 1.18 5.17
CA GLY A 83 1.43 2.12 4.78
C GLY A 83 0.05 1.60 5.17
N ARG A 84 -0.76 2.47 5.77
CA ARG A 84 -2.11 2.16 6.22
C ARG A 84 -3.08 3.19 5.66
N TYR A 85 -4.32 2.77 5.47
CA TYR A 85 -5.33 3.63 4.85
C TYR A 85 -6.62 3.62 5.67
N PRO A 86 -7.31 4.78 5.78
CA PRO A 86 -8.55 4.85 6.53
C PRO A 86 -9.62 3.94 5.95
N VAL A 87 -10.43 3.37 6.82
CA VAL A 87 -11.52 2.46 6.44
C VAL A 87 -12.83 2.95 7.03
N GLN A 88 -13.90 2.87 6.26
CA GLN A 88 -15.26 3.12 6.72
C GLN A 88 -16.13 1.91 6.41
N GLU A 89 -17.06 1.62 7.28
CA GLU A 89 -18.11 0.65 7.04
C GLU A 89 -19.41 1.37 6.76
N ARG A 90 -20.10 0.99 5.68
CA ARG A 90 -21.42 1.51 5.34
C ARG A 90 -22.30 0.36 4.92
N ASP A 91 -23.42 0.18 5.62
CA ASP A 91 -24.40 -0.85 5.28
C ASP A 91 -23.80 -2.24 5.13
N GLY A 92 -22.84 -2.58 6.02
CA GLY A 92 -22.17 -3.87 6.01
C GLY A 92 -21.07 -4.03 4.97
N GLU A 93 -20.78 -2.98 4.22
CA GLU A 93 -19.69 -3.01 3.25
C GLU A 93 -18.54 -2.10 3.69
N PHE A 94 -17.32 -2.52 3.38
CA PHE A 94 -16.12 -1.76 3.73
C PHE A 94 -15.63 -0.93 2.56
N TYR A 95 -15.17 0.28 2.88
CA TYR A 95 -14.56 1.19 1.92
C TYR A 95 -13.25 1.72 2.50
N ALA A 96 -12.25 1.88 1.67
CA ALA A 96 -10.97 2.46 2.09
C ALA A 96 -10.70 3.73 1.29
N ASP A 97 -10.10 4.71 1.97
CA ASP A 97 -9.65 5.94 1.32
C ASP A 97 -8.26 5.68 0.74
N LEU A 98 -8.21 5.39 -0.56
CA LEU A 98 -6.99 5.00 -1.24
C LEU A 98 -6.44 6.15 -2.08
N PRO A 99 -5.11 6.24 -2.22
CA PRO A 99 -4.50 7.28 -3.02
C PRO A 99 -4.86 7.15 -4.49
N GLU A 100 -5.12 8.29 -5.13
CA GLU A 100 -5.36 8.32 -6.55
C GLU A 100 -4.07 8.04 -7.32
N PRO A 101 -4.19 7.44 -8.52
CA PRO A 101 -3.01 7.29 -9.35
C PRO A 101 -2.50 8.66 -9.76
N PRO A 102 -1.18 8.81 -10.01
CA PRO A 102 -0.66 10.08 -10.50
C PRO A 102 -1.37 10.45 -11.80
N ARG A 103 -1.66 11.75 -11.94
CA ARG A 103 -2.29 12.26 -13.14
C ARG A 103 -1.45 11.90 -14.36
N ARG A 104 -2.11 11.34 -15.37
CA ARG A 104 -1.45 11.03 -16.61
C ARG A 104 -1.06 12.33 -17.32
N ARG A 105 0.22 12.52 -17.59
CA ARG A 105 0.69 13.68 -18.33
C ARG A 105 0.26 13.59 -19.78
N SER A 106 -0.17 14.74 -20.34
CA SER A 106 -0.44 14.83 -21.77
C SER A 106 0.88 14.69 -22.55
N TRP A 107 0.77 14.40 -23.85
CA TRP A 107 1.93 14.34 -24.73
C TRP A 107 2.75 15.64 -24.64
N ALA A 108 2.06 16.79 -24.69
CA ALA A 108 2.71 18.10 -24.62
C ALA A 108 3.46 18.29 -23.31
N GLU A 109 2.86 17.88 -22.19
CA GLU A 109 3.51 17.98 -20.89
C GLU A 109 4.75 17.09 -20.82
N ARG A 110 4.70 15.91 -21.41
CA ARG A 110 5.84 15.00 -21.47
C ARG A 110 6.98 15.59 -22.27
N LEU A 111 6.67 16.17 -23.42
CA LEU A 111 7.66 16.81 -24.28
C LEU A 111 8.30 18.01 -23.59
N ARG A 112 7.53 18.84 -22.93
CA ARG A 112 8.05 19.97 -22.17
C ARG A 112 8.97 19.51 -21.04
N GLY A 113 8.57 18.49 -20.31
CA GLY A 113 9.40 17.95 -19.25
C GLY A 113 10.72 17.38 -19.77
N HIS A 114 10.69 16.73 -20.91
CA HIS A 114 11.89 16.20 -21.55
C HIS A 114 12.80 17.33 -22.04
N ALA A 115 12.24 18.34 -22.67
CA ALA A 115 13.00 19.50 -23.13
C ALA A 115 13.69 20.23 -21.98
N ARG A 116 12.99 20.41 -20.87
CA ARG A 116 13.59 21.03 -19.69
C ARG A 116 14.77 20.26 -19.16
N ARG A 117 14.68 18.94 -19.16
CA ARG A 117 15.78 18.10 -18.69
C ARG A 117 16.99 18.19 -19.60
N LYS A 118 16.77 18.33 -20.90
CA LYS A 118 17.86 18.51 -21.86
C LYS A 118 18.45 19.90 -21.83
N ALA A 119 17.63 20.91 -21.56
CA ALA A 119 18.07 22.29 -21.54
C ALA A 119 18.73 22.69 -20.22
N GLY A 120 18.58 21.88 -19.20
CA GLY A 120 19.22 22.13 -17.92
C GLY A 120 20.72 21.97 -18.00
N PRO A 121 21.47 22.48 -16.99
CA PRO A 121 22.89 22.24 -16.92
C PRO A 121 23.12 20.72 -16.99
N PRO A 122 24.22 20.30 -17.63
CA PRO A 122 24.52 18.88 -17.69
C PRO A 122 24.46 18.35 -16.26
N ALA A 123 23.40 17.65 -16.00
CA ALA A 123 23.28 16.97 -14.75
C ALA A 123 24.53 16.16 -14.55
N ALA A 124 24.93 16.02 -13.32
CA ALA A 124 25.88 15.00 -12.97
C ALA A 124 25.49 13.73 -13.71
N PRO A 125 26.44 12.98 -14.23
CA PRO A 125 26.13 11.74 -14.91
C PRO A 125 25.17 10.93 -14.05
N PRO A 126 24.18 10.31 -14.68
CA PRO A 126 23.20 9.56 -13.90
C PRO A 126 23.96 8.62 -13.00
N VAL A 127 23.76 8.83 -11.75
CA VAL A 127 24.21 7.89 -10.75
C VAL A 127 23.63 6.57 -11.21
N GLY A 128 24.49 5.68 -11.54
CA GLY A 128 24.24 4.44 -12.16
C GLY A 128 22.96 3.88 -11.81
N PRO A 129 22.52 2.81 -12.38
CA PRO A 129 21.13 2.47 -12.27
C PRO A 129 20.67 2.59 -10.87
#